data_dcea69c109c228b536072dd8db653212
#
_entry.id   dcea69c109c228b536072dd8db653212
#
_cell.length_a   1.000
_cell.length_b   1.000
_cell.length_c   1.000
_cell.angle_alpha   90.00
_cell.angle_beta   90.00
_cell.angle_gamma   90.00
#
_symmetry.space_group_name_H-M   'P 1'
#
loop_
_entity.id
_entity.type
_entity.pdbx_description
1 polymer ?
#
loop_
_entity_poly.entity_id
_entity_poly.type
_entity_poly.pdbx_seq_one_letter_code
_entity_poly.pdbx_strand_id
1 'polypeptide(L)'
;MSEVNFKKHRVFRETQDVIFYDISVEDSNAADLVVHEGAATSPPDDAVGAKQFYIHYHQTDHNRVLSGERTFELVNPEWRYPYHIVHLNRGSGALVIPPKTYHRSVSPEDGSIVINQAIRDDEFDASTEFIPVSAATCEELYRILTTEKPVIHTL
;
A
#
# COMPACT_ATOMS: atom_id res chain seq x y z
N MET A 1 9.44 -17.97 -2.75
CA MET A 1 8.18 -17.24 -3.00
C MET A 1 8.31 -15.82 -2.50
N SER A 2 7.91 -14.84 -3.29
CA SER A 2 7.96 -13.43 -2.86
C SER A 2 6.89 -13.14 -1.81
N GLU A 3 7.25 -12.42 -0.75
CA GLU A 3 6.32 -11.94 0.27
C GLU A 3 5.48 -10.77 -0.25
N VAL A 4 6.03 -10.01 -1.20
CA VAL A 4 5.34 -8.92 -1.88
C VAL A 4 4.75 -9.43 -3.19
N ASN A 5 3.44 -9.29 -3.33
CA ASN A 5 2.68 -9.79 -4.47
C ASN A 5 1.98 -8.65 -5.20
N PHE A 6 1.79 -8.86 -6.50
CA PHE A 6 1.11 -7.91 -7.38
C PHE A 6 0.02 -8.62 -8.17
N LYS A 7 -1.12 -7.95 -8.33
CA LYS A 7 -2.17 -8.35 -9.27
C LYS A 7 -1.97 -7.54 -10.55
N LYS A 8 -1.55 -8.23 -11.61
CA LYS A 8 -1.35 -7.57 -12.90
C LYS A 8 -2.68 -7.27 -13.56
N HIS A 9 -2.75 -6.11 -14.21
CA HIS A 9 -3.87 -5.79 -15.06
C HIS A 9 -3.75 -6.55 -16.39
N ARG A 10 -4.86 -6.68 -17.08
CA ARG A 10 -4.95 -7.38 -18.35
C ARG A 10 -5.51 -6.45 -19.41
N VAL A 11 -4.87 -6.40 -20.58
CA VAL A 11 -5.46 -5.73 -21.74
C VAL A 11 -6.55 -6.65 -22.28
N PHE A 12 -7.81 -6.24 -22.26
CA PHE A 12 -8.89 -7.03 -22.82
C PHE A 12 -9.39 -6.50 -24.18
N ARG A 13 -9.06 -5.28 -24.50
CA ARG A 13 -9.41 -4.66 -25.78
C ARG A 13 -8.42 -3.57 -26.12
N GLU A 14 -8.08 -3.46 -27.39
CA GLU A 14 -7.19 -2.42 -27.87
C GLU A 14 -7.70 -1.91 -29.22
N THR A 15 -7.75 -0.61 -29.37
CA THR A 15 -8.08 0.09 -30.60
C THR A 15 -6.96 1.08 -30.90
N GLN A 16 -7.04 1.81 -32.02
CA GLN A 16 -6.04 2.84 -32.31
C GLN A 16 -6.07 3.90 -31.21
N ASP A 17 -4.91 4.12 -30.58
CA ASP A 17 -4.68 5.12 -29.54
C ASP A 17 -5.46 4.89 -28.23
N VAL A 18 -6.15 3.75 -28.07
CA VAL A 18 -6.91 3.45 -26.85
C VAL A 18 -6.66 2.01 -26.40
N ILE A 19 -6.32 1.85 -25.14
CA ILE A 19 -6.15 0.53 -24.51
C ILE A 19 -7.17 0.41 -23.38
N PHE A 20 -7.89 -0.72 -23.38
CA PHE A 20 -8.84 -1.04 -22.32
C PHE A 20 -8.24 -2.08 -21.41
N TYR A 21 -7.99 -1.70 -20.16
CA TYR A 21 -7.47 -2.60 -19.14
C TYR A 21 -8.59 -3.16 -18.28
N ASP A 22 -8.50 -4.46 -18.02
CA ASP A 22 -9.29 -5.09 -16.97
C ASP A 22 -8.47 -5.04 -15.68
N ILE A 23 -8.99 -4.30 -14.70
CA ILE A 23 -8.37 -4.14 -13.40
C ILE A 23 -9.19 -4.78 -12.28
N SER A 24 -10.10 -5.69 -12.64
CA SER A 24 -10.94 -6.37 -11.67
C SER A 24 -10.11 -7.11 -10.62
N VAL A 25 -10.54 -7.00 -9.37
CA VAL A 25 -10.02 -7.80 -8.25
C VAL A 25 -11.16 -8.66 -7.75
N GLU A 26 -10.98 -9.98 -7.85
CA GLU A 26 -11.98 -10.94 -7.40
C GLU A 26 -12.26 -10.74 -5.91
N ASP A 27 -13.54 -10.78 -5.54
CA ASP A 27 -14.03 -10.60 -4.17
C ASP A 27 -13.85 -9.19 -3.59
N SER A 28 -13.38 -8.22 -4.34
CA SER A 28 -13.33 -6.84 -3.85
C SER A 28 -14.74 -6.34 -3.53
N ASN A 29 -14.92 -5.86 -2.31
CA ASN A 29 -16.20 -5.37 -1.80
C ASN A 29 -16.13 -3.94 -1.26
N ALA A 30 -15.00 -3.27 -1.46
CA ALA A 30 -14.81 -1.87 -1.10
C ALA A 30 -13.76 -1.26 -2.01
N ALA A 31 -13.89 0.03 -2.33
CA ALA A 31 -12.92 0.71 -3.15
C ALA A 31 -12.72 2.15 -2.68
N ASP A 32 -11.47 2.57 -2.61
CA ASP A 32 -11.09 3.93 -2.24
C ASP A 32 -10.26 4.55 -3.36
N LEU A 33 -10.53 5.81 -3.66
CA LEU A 33 -9.66 6.62 -4.48
C LEU A 33 -8.83 7.52 -3.56
N VAL A 34 -7.52 7.35 -3.57
CA VAL A 34 -6.62 8.07 -2.67
C VAL A 34 -5.76 9.03 -3.48
N VAL A 35 -6.01 10.33 -3.29
CA VAL A 35 -5.37 11.40 -4.05
C VAL A 35 -4.36 12.12 -3.16
N HIS A 36 -3.10 12.09 -3.57
CA HIS A 36 -2.07 12.97 -3.03
C HIS A 36 -1.89 14.12 -4.03
N GLU A 37 -2.27 15.33 -3.65
CA GLU A 37 -2.26 16.49 -4.56
C GLU A 37 -0.87 17.10 -4.73
N GLY A 38 0.10 16.64 -3.97
CA GLY A 38 1.50 17.06 -4.03
C GLY A 38 2.34 16.11 -3.23
N ALA A 39 3.50 16.57 -2.78
CA ALA A 39 4.31 15.80 -1.83
C ALA A 39 3.47 15.52 -0.58
N ALA A 40 3.24 14.25 -0.30
CA ALA A 40 2.38 13.84 0.80
C ALA A 40 2.81 12.48 1.35
N THR A 41 2.53 12.27 2.63
CA THR A 41 2.80 11.02 3.32
C THR A 41 1.51 10.58 4.03
N SER A 42 1.12 9.33 3.85
CA SER A 42 -0.10 8.78 4.45
C SER A 42 0.20 7.47 5.18
N PRO A 43 -0.03 7.39 6.50
CA PRO A 43 -0.35 8.50 7.40
C PRO A 43 0.84 9.46 7.58
N PRO A 44 0.60 10.70 7.98
CA PRO A 44 1.71 11.63 8.25
C PRO A 44 2.53 11.18 9.45
N ASP A 45 3.73 11.72 9.58
CA ASP A 45 4.54 11.50 10.79
C ASP A 45 3.78 12.04 12.01
N ASP A 46 4.09 11.49 13.19
CA ASP A 46 3.47 11.96 14.43
C ASP A 46 4.04 13.30 14.91
N ALA A 47 3.54 13.80 16.04
CA ALA A 47 3.92 15.10 16.59
C ALA A 47 5.42 15.22 16.95
N VAL A 48 6.10 14.09 17.16
CA VAL A 48 7.54 14.07 17.49
C VAL A 48 8.40 13.68 16.28
N GLY A 49 7.82 13.59 15.09
CA GLY A 49 8.53 13.31 13.84
C GLY A 49 8.77 11.83 13.58
N ALA A 50 8.14 10.93 14.31
CA ALA A 50 8.24 9.50 14.06
C ALA A 50 7.28 9.06 12.96
N LYS A 51 7.70 8.09 12.15
CA LYS A 51 6.86 7.49 11.12
C LYS A 51 5.65 6.83 11.74
N GLN A 52 4.51 7.03 11.12
CA GLN A 52 3.28 6.30 11.44
C GLN A 52 2.88 5.38 10.30
N PHE A 53 2.21 4.30 10.65
CA PHE A 53 1.74 3.28 9.70
C PHE A 53 0.28 2.96 9.98
N TYR A 54 -0.45 2.57 8.94
CA TYR A 54 -1.73 1.88 9.11
C TYR A 54 -1.48 0.38 9.19
N ILE A 55 -2.37 -0.33 9.85
CA ILE A 55 -2.42 -1.78 9.86
C ILE A 55 -3.89 -2.20 9.87
N HIS A 56 -4.25 -3.10 8.95
CA HIS A 56 -5.59 -3.65 8.87
C HIS A 56 -5.57 -5.10 9.30
N TYR A 57 -6.51 -5.47 10.14
CA TYR A 57 -6.66 -6.86 10.59
C TYR A 57 -7.73 -7.61 9.79
N HIS A 58 -8.65 -6.87 9.16
CA HIS A 58 -9.83 -7.41 8.48
C HIS A 58 -10.00 -6.85 7.07
N GLN A 59 -8.91 -6.36 6.49
CA GLN A 59 -8.91 -5.84 5.13
C GLN A 59 -7.62 -6.24 4.42
N THR A 60 -7.76 -6.69 3.18
CA THR A 60 -6.66 -6.85 2.23
C THR A 60 -6.73 -5.71 1.24
N ASP A 61 -5.64 -5.00 1.05
CA ASP A 61 -5.57 -3.90 0.08
C ASP A 61 -5.02 -4.38 -1.26
N HIS A 62 -5.52 -3.77 -2.32
CA HIS A 62 -4.97 -3.90 -3.66
C HIS A 62 -4.78 -2.49 -4.21
N ASN A 63 -3.59 -1.96 -4.07
CA ASN A 63 -3.27 -0.57 -4.42
C ASN A 63 -2.67 -0.47 -5.82
N ARG A 64 -3.35 0.24 -6.70
CA ARG A 64 -2.93 0.46 -8.08
C ARG A 64 -2.73 1.95 -8.33
N VAL A 65 -1.55 2.32 -8.86
CA VAL A 65 -1.30 3.71 -9.27
C VAL A 65 -1.99 3.98 -10.60
N LEU A 66 -2.83 5.00 -10.61
CA LEU A 66 -3.51 5.49 -11.83
C LEU A 66 -2.73 6.64 -12.46
N SER A 67 -2.06 7.45 -11.65
CA SER A 67 -1.28 8.60 -12.09
C SER A 67 -0.15 8.89 -11.13
N GLY A 68 1.01 9.25 -11.66
CA GLY A 68 2.20 9.56 -10.87
C GLY A 68 2.92 8.32 -10.36
N GLU A 69 3.61 8.49 -9.25
CA GLU A 69 4.36 7.44 -8.59
C GLU A 69 4.06 7.47 -7.10
N ARG A 70 4.04 6.29 -6.48
CA ARG A 70 3.86 6.20 -5.02
C ARG A 70 4.77 5.13 -4.46
N THR A 71 5.48 5.49 -3.39
CA THR A 71 6.34 4.56 -2.67
C THR A 71 5.62 4.06 -1.43
N PHE A 72 5.53 2.75 -1.28
CA PHE A 72 4.96 2.09 -0.11
C PHE A 72 6.07 1.51 0.75
N GLU A 73 5.98 1.72 2.05
CA GLU A 73 6.78 1.00 3.03
C GLU A 73 5.87 -0.05 3.68
N LEU A 74 6.30 -1.31 3.65
CA LEU A 74 5.57 -2.45 4.21
C LEU A 74 6.40 -3.09 5.32
N VAL A 75 5.79 -3.32 6.46
CA VAL A 75 6.40 -4.06 7.56
C VAL A 75 5.44 -5.15 8.01
N ASN A 76 5.89 -6.40 7.90
CA ASN A 76 5.14 -7.55 8.40
C ASN A 76 6.06 -8.43 9.23
N PRO A 77 5.85 -8.48 10.55
CA PRO A 77 6.73 -9.23 11.45
C PRO A 77 6.78 -10.74 11.19
N GLU A 78 5.76 -11.28 10.52
CA GLU A 78 5.68 -12.71 10.19
C GLU A 78 6.51 -13.09 8.94
N TRP A 79 6.95 -12.11 8.17
CA TRP A 79 7.72 -12.35 6.97
C TRP A 79 9.19 -12.62 7.32
N ARG A 80 9.84 -13.45 6.53
CA ARG A 80 11.28 -13.73 6.67
C ARG A 80 12.10 -12.46 6.52
N TYR A 81 11.74 -11.62 5.53
CA TYR A 81 12.29 -10.28 5.35
C TYR A 81 11.17 -9.29 5.67
N PRO A 82 11.11 -8.80 6.91
CA PRO A 82 9.91 -8.11 7.39
C PRO A 82 9.72 -6.69 6.87
N TYR A 83 10.74 -6.08 6.27
CA TYR A 83 10.68 -4.69 5.82
C TYR A 83 10.91 -4.60 4.31
N HIS A 84 9.92 -4.04 3.60
CA HIS A 84 9.99 -3.84 2.14
C HIS A 84 9.64 -2.41 1.79
N ILE A 85 10.35 -1.85 0.78
CA ILE A 85 10.01 -0.58 0.15
C ILE A 85 9.67 -0.86 -1.31
N VAL A 86 8.47 -0.45 -1.72
CA VAL A 86 7.93 -0.76 -3.05
C VAL A 86 7.63 0.53 -3.79
N HIS A 87 8.32 0.76 -4.90
CA HIS A 87 8.10 1.91 -5.76
C HIS A 87 7.08 1.55 -6.84
N LEU A 88 5.87 2.10 -6.74
CA LEU A 88 4.77 1.82 -7.65
C LEU A 88 4.60 2.91 -8.70
N ASN A 89 4.32 2.48 -9.94
CA ASN A 89 3.89 3.32 -11.04
C ASN A 89 2.70 2.68 -11.77
N ARG A 90 2.23 3.31 -12.84
CA ARG A 90 1.08 2.79 -13.61
C ARG A 90 1.27 1.38 -14.15
N GLY A 91 2.51 1.00 -14.47
CA GLY A 91 2.82 -0.31 -15.03
C GLY A 91 2.97 -1.44 -14.03
N SER A 92 3.00 -1.13 -12.73
CA SER A 92 3.34 -2.10 -11.69
C SER A 92 2.27 -3.16 -11.43
N GLY A 93 1.01 -2.87 -11.75
CA GLY A 93 -0.11 -3.67 -11.29
C GLY A 93 -0.55 -3.22 -9.89
N ALA A 94 -1.46 -3.96 -9.28
CA ALA A 94 -1.92 -3.67 -7.93
C ALA A 94 -1.03 -4.35 -6.89
N LEU A 95 -0.48 -3.57 -5.97
CA LEU A 95 0.26 -4.10 -4.82
C LEU A 95 -0.73 -4.72 -3.84
N VAL A 96 -0.53 -5.99 -3.52
CA VAL A 96 -1.35 -6.70 -2.55
C VAL A 96 -0.75 -6.49 -1.16
N ILE A 97 -1.53 -5.91 -0.25
CA ILE A 97 -1.15 -5.74 1.15
C ILE A 97 -2.07 -6.61 2.00
N PRO A 98 -1.58 -7.78 2.48
CA PRO A 98 -2.42 -8.66 3.28
C PRO A 98 -2.71 -8.07 4.66
N PRO A 99 -3.72 -8.59 5.38
CA PRO A 99 -3.97 -8.18 6.75
C PRO A 99 -2.72 -8.34 7.63
N LYS A 100 -2.65 -7.57 8.72
CA LYS A 100 -1.54 -7.59 9.69
C LYS A 100 -0.21 -7.09 9.13
N THR A 101 -0.26 -6.31 8.04
CA THR A 101 0.91 -5.68 7.46
C THR A 101 0.84 -4.18 7.72
N TYR A 102 1.84 -3.65 8.43
CA TYR A 102 2.00 -2.21 8.60
C TYR A 102 2.35 -1.59 7.25
N HIS A 103 1.68 -0.49 6.91
CA HIS A 103 1.96 0.17 5.63
C HIS A 103 1.82 1.68 5.73
N ARG A 104 2.63 2.37 4.93
CA ARG A 104 2.55 3.80 4.70
C ARG A 104 2.94 4.09 3.27
N SER A 105 2.51 5.22 2.75
CA SER A 105 2.85 5.61 1.39
C SER A 105 3.27 7.06 1.28
N VAL A 106 4.15 7.34 0.32
CA VAL A 106 4.75 8.65 0.09
C VAL A 106 4.67 8.99 -1.39
N SER A 107 4.25 10.20 -1.69
CA SER A 107 4.27 10.75 -3.06
C SER A 107 5.32 11.84 -3.20
N PRO A 108 5.97 11.95 -4.38
CA PRO A 108 6.81 13.09 -4.71
C PRO A 108 5.97 14.36 -4.96
N GLU A 109 6.63 15.47 -5.32
CA GLU A 109 6.00 16.79 -5.46
C GLU A 109 4.82 16.83 -6.43
N ASP A 110 4.83 16.02 -7.48
CA ASP A 110 3.75 15.95 -8.46
C ASP A 110 2.52 15.20 -7.93
N GLY A 111 2.61 14.60 -6.76
CA GLY A 111 1.55 13.81 -6.20
C GLY A 111 1.31 12.49 -6.90
N SER A 112 0.23 11.83 -6.54
CA SER A 112 -0.18 10.58 -7.19
C SER A 112 -1.64 10.27 -6.91
N ILE A 113 -2.23 9.44 -7.77
CA ILE A 113 -3.59 8.94 -7.61
C ILE A 113 -3.51 7.42 -7.56
N VAL A 114 -4.09 6.85 -6.52
CA VAL A 114 -4.14 5.40 -6.29
C VAL A 114 -5.58 4.98 -6.10
N ILE A 115 -5.96 3.87 -6.70
CA ILE A 115 -7.19 3.17 -6.35
C ILE A 115 -6.83 1.97 -5.48
N ASN A 116 -7.54 1.80 -4.38
CA ASN A 116 -7.47 0.62 -3.53
C ASN A 116 -8.74 -0.19 -3.73
N GLN A 117 -8.60 -1.40 -4.25
CA GLN A 117 -9.70 -2.35 -4.40
C GLN A 117 -9.58 -3.36 -3.27
N ALA A 118 -10.28 -3.08 -2.18
CA ALA A 118 -10.13 -3.81 -0.93
C ALA A 118 -11.06 -5.01 -0.84
N ILE A 119 -10.63 -6.00 -0.06
CA ILE A 119 -11.44 -7.12 0.38
C ILE A 119 -11.56 -7.02 1.89
N ARG A 120 -12.79 -6.85 2.38
CA ARG A 120 -13.12 -6.76 3.81
C ARG A 120 -13.87 -8.01 4.24
N ASP A 121 -13.46 -8.59 5.37
CA ASP A 121 -14.18 -9.72 5.97
C ASP A 121 -15.33 -9.24 6.87
N ASP A 122 -16.07 -10.20 7.46
CA ASP A 122 -17.25 -9.88 8.27
C ASP A 122 -16.94 -9.17 9.59
N GLU A 123 -15.69 -9.18 10.04
CA GLU A 123 -15.26 -8.55 11.27
C GLU A 123 -14.68 -7.15 11.06
N PHE A 124 -14.67 -6.65 9.82
CA PHE A 124 -14.17 -5.32 9.51
C PHE A 124 -14.99 -4.25 10.24
N ASP A 125 -14.29 -3.33 10.92
CA ASP A 125 -14.87 -2.21 11.63
C ASP A 125 -14.06 -0.95 11.31
N ALA A 126 -14.66 -0.02 10.57
CA ALA A 126 -14.01 1.21 10.16
C ALA A 126 -13.50 2.06 11.34
N SER A 127 -14.08 1.92 12.52
CA SER A 127 -13.65 2.68 13.71
C SER A 127 -12.31 2.20 14.27
N THR A 128 -11.86 0.99 13.91
CA THR A 128 -10.61 0.38 14.43
C THR A 128 -9.55 0.11 13.38
N GLU A 129 -9.93 0.10 12.09
CA GLU A 129 -9.02 -0.31 11.01
C GLU A 129 -8.14 0.82 10.45
N PHE A 130 -8.48 2.07 10.74
CA PHE A 130 -7.78 3.23 10.15
C PHE A 130 -7.09 4.11 11.17
N ILE A 131 -6.66 3.55 12.29
CA ILE A 131 -5.95 4.26 13.36
C ILE A 131 -4.45 4.19 13.08
N PRO A 132 -3.74 5.33 12.93
CA PRO A 132 -2.30 5.31 12.73
C PRO A 132 -1.56 4.74 13.95
N VAL A 133 -0.51 3.97 13.67
CA VAL A 133 0.39 3.41 14.68
C VAL A 133 1.75 4.06 14.55
N SER A 134 2.24 4.71 15.62
CA SER A 134 3.54 5.36 15.62
C SER A 134 4.67 4.36 15.86
N ALA A 135 5.73 4.48 15.06
CA ALA A 135 6.95 3.71 15.25
C ALA A 135 7.64 4.05 16.60
N ALA A 136 7.35 5.22 17.17
CA ALA A 136 7.92 5.61 18.48
C ALA A 136 7.27 4.87 19.64
N THR A 137 6.02 4.40 19.50
CA THR A 137 5.25 3.79 20.58
C THR A 137 4.94 2.30 20.34
N CYS A 138 5.23 1.79 19.15
CA CYS A 138 5.07 0.37 18.82
C CYS A 138 6.44 -0.30 18.80
N GLU A 139 6.76 -1.04 19.83
CA GLU A 139 8.07 -1.66 20.02
C GLU A 139 8.46 -2.58 18.88
N GLU A 140 7.56 -3.41 18.42
CA GLU A 140 7.77 -4.33 17.29
C GLU A 140 8.12 -3.58 16.01
N LEU A 141 7.36 -2.55 15.69
CA LEU A 141 7.56 -1.73 14.49
C LEU A 141 8.89 -0.96 14.57
N TYR A 142 9.18 -0.35 15.71
CA TYR A 142 10.44 0.36 15.95
C TYR A 142 11.65 -0.57 15.78
N ARG A 143 11.59 -1.76 16.36
CA ARG A 143 12.67 -2.74 16.27
C ARG A 143 12.95 -3.12 14.82
N ILE A 144 11.93 -3.42 14.04
CA ILE A 144 12.09 -3.81 12.64
C ILE A 144 12.67 -2.67 11.82
N LEU A 145 12.13 -1.46 11.96
CA LEU A 145 12.60 -0.29 11.20
C LEU A 145 14.05 0.08 11.51
N THR A 146 14.53 -0.21 12.72
CA THR A 146 15.89 0.17 13.16
C THR A 146 16.92 -0.95 12.97
N THR A 147 16.50 -2.21 12.86
CA THR A 147 17.42 -3.35 12.78
C THR A 147 17.43 -4.06 11.44
N GLU A 148 16.34 -3.98 10.68
CA GLU A 148 16.20 -4.68 9.41
C GLU A 148 16.52 -3.76 8.23
N LYS A 149 17.27 -4.29 7.28
CA LYS A 149 17.52 -3.60 6.02
C LYS A 149 16.34 -3.84 5.09
N PRO A 150 15.76 -2.78 4.49
CA PRO A 150 14.63 -2.98 3.59
C PRO A 150 15.01 -3.70 2.31
N VAL A 151 14.11 -4.55 1.84
CA VAL A 151 14.14 -5.09 0.47
C VAL A 151 13.48 -4.06 -0.45
N ILE A 152 14.21 -3.61 -1.46
CA ILE A 152 13.73 -2.57 -2.38
C ILE A 152 13.17 -3.20 -3.64
N HIS A 153 11.94 -2.80 -3.99
CA HIS A 153 11.29 -3.20 -5.23
C HIS A 153 11.13 -1.98 -6.12
N THR A 154 11.83 -2.00 -7.26
CA THR A 154 11.73 -0.97 -8.29
C THR A 154 11.17 -1.62 -9.55
N LEU A 155 10.00 -1.19 -9.98
CA LEU A 155 9.25 -1.83 -11.05
C LEU A 155 9.16 -0.96 -12.29
#